data_4119f8c0881ff997ab7dea5591c2bee4
#
_entry.id   4119f8c0881ff997ab7dea5591c2bee4
#
_cell.length_a   1.000
_cell.length_b   1.000
_cell.length_c   1.000
_cell.angle_alpha   90.00
_cell.angle_beta   90.00
_cell.angle_gamma   90.00
#
_symmetry.space_group_name_H-M   'P 1'
#
loop_
_entity.id
_entity.type
_entity.pdbx_description
1 polymer ?
#
loop_
_entity_poly.entity_id
_entity_poly.type
_entity_poly.pdbx_seq_one_letter_code
_entity_poly.pdbx_strand_id
1 'polypeptide(L)'
;MSFRTGSASGYDGLSPQHLKDLISASEDSSRALLEDLKALINLMLSGKVHHSRPIAVGCTYPHSIHPLFIQIITNSFGNIGIVSLAEAIDAWKRVCPSDVPVNPNIQKNWDEPLIKLAQSEILSSSSTTDRARLLASAEPESGYWLQAYPSSNTGTLLDNHTFNLSISLRLGANISEPHRCHCGAAVDRQGHHGLSCRRSAGRQSRHASLNDVIRRALASVNVPATLEPNGIARDDGKRPDGMTLVPWSRGRPLVWDATCVDTLAASHVTATTREAGAAAAQAETNKRRKYEALGNDYFFVPFGVETLGPWGPGAKQMFRELSQRLVEKTNDPRAGAYLGQRISLAIQRGNAASLLGTLPAASDLDLVFYI
;
A
#
# COMPACT_ATOMS: atom_id res chain seq x y z
N MET A 1 18.32 18.83 10.40
CA MET A 1 17.90 18.74 8.98
C MET A 1 16.61 19.53 8.81
N SER A 2 16.58 20.57 7.98
CA SER A 2 15.35 21.29 7.70
C SER A 2 14.91 20.96 6.27
N PHE A 3 13.96 20.05 6.13
CA PHE A 3 13.23 19.88 4.89
C PHE A 3 12.07 20.89 4.86
N ARG A 4 11.77 21.43 3.68
CA ARG A 4 10.60 22.32 3.53
C ARG A 4 9.32 21.51 3.79
N THR A 5 8.36 22.11 4.49
CA THR A 5 7.03 21.55 4.69
C THR A 5 6.41 21.27 3.31
N GLY A 6 5.96 20.04 3.07
CA GLY A 6 5.37 19.66 1.79
C GLY A 6 6.33 19.07 0.76
N SER A 7 7.57 18.70 1.16
CA SER A 7 8.44 17.92 0.29
C SER A 7 7.74 16.62 -0.15
N ALA A 8 7.72 16.34 -1.45
CA ALA A 8 7.07 15.17 -2.01
C ALA A 8 7.70 13.88 -1.46
N SER A 9 6.87 12.87 -1.25
CA SER A 9 7.34 11.52 -0.97
C SER A 9 8.08 10.94 -2.17
N GLY A 10 9.07 10.08 -1.92
CA GLY A 10 9.70 9.27 -2.95
C GLY A 10 8.71 8.29 -3.60
N TYR A 11 9.18 7.54 -4.58
CA TYR A 11 8.40 6.50 -5.28
C TYR A 11 7.84 5.42 -4.35
N ASP A 12 8.55 5.15 -3.24
CA ASP A 12 8.18 4.23 -2.17
C ASP A 12 7.12 4.79 -1.20
N GLY A 13 6.68 6.03 -1.40
CA GLY A 13 5.75 6.73 -0.54
C GLY A 13 6.38 7.30 0.74
N LEU A 14 7.70 7.11 0.96
CA LEU A 14 8.41 7.67 2.09
C LEU A 14 8.68 9.16 1.86
N SER A 15 8.17 10.02 2.74
CA SER A 15 8.45 11.45 2.73
C SER A 15 9.58 11.78 3.71
N PRO A 16 10.30 12.90 3.51
CA PRO A 16 11.24 13.41 4.51
C PRO A 16 10.63 13.61 5.90
N GLN A 17 9.32 13.80 5.97
CA GLN A 17 8.60 13.91 7.24
C GLN A 17 8.54 12.56 7.98
N HIS A 18 8.33 11.46 7.27
CA HIS A 18 8.37 10.12 7.88
C HIS A 18 9.74 9.82 8.53
N LEU A 19 10.84 10.24 7.88
CA LEU A 19 12.18 10.11 8.46
C LEU A 19 12.37 10.98 9.70
N LYS A 20 11.81 12.21 9.71
CA LYS A 20 11.85 13.08 10.89
C LYS A 20 11.05 12.48 12.06
N ASP A 21 9.88 11.94 11.79
CA ASP A 21 8.99 11.37 12.80
C ASP A 21 9.61 10.09 13.40
N LEU A 22 10.27 9.27 12.59
CA LEU A 22 11.05 8.11 13.03
C LEU A 22 12.24 8.51 13.91
N ILE A 23 12.92 9.61 13.59
CA ILE A 23 14.06 10.13 14.37
C ILE A 23 13.59 10.78 15.68
N SER A 24 12.35 11.23 15.77
CA SER A 24 11.78 11.91 16.94
C SER A 24 11.17 10.97 17.98
N ALA A 25 11.01 9.69 17.67
CA ALA A 25 10.17 8.77 18.44
C ALA A 25 10.77 8.25 19.75
N SER A 26 12.10 8.14 19.87
CA SER A 26 12.84 7.90 21.13
C SER A 26 14.34 8.13 20.94
N GLU A 27 15.06 8.57 21.99
CA GLU A 27 16.49 8.94 21.86
C GLU A 27 17.40 7.75 21.47
N ASP A 28 17.18 6.56 21.99
CA ASP A 28 18.02 5.40 21.72
C ASP A 28 17.73 4.73 20.38
N SER A 29 16.47 4.55 20.04
CA SER A 29 16.06 4.01 18.72
C SER A 29 16.41 4.97 17.58
N SER A 30 16.35 6.27 17.81
CA SER A 30 16.71 7.31 16.86
C SER A 30 18.19 7.33 16.58
N ARG A 31 19.03 7.08 17.59
CA ARG A 31 20.50 7.05 17.45
C ARG A 31 20.94 5.82 16.65
N ALA A 32 20.37 4.65 16.93
CA ALA A 32 20.63 3.42 16.17
C ALA A 32 20.24 3.58 14.69
N LEU A 33 19.04 4.09 14.41
CA LEU A 33 18.57 4.35 13.05
C LEU A 33 19.44 5.37 12.29
N LEU A 34 19.93 6.42 12.98
CA LEU A 34 20.86 7.40 12.41
C LEU A 34 22.20 6.78 12.04
N GLU A 35 22.74 5.91 12.86
CA GLU A 35 23.99 5.20 12.58
C GLU A 35 23.83 4.20 11.43
N ASP A 36 22.71 3.47 11.37
CA ASP A 36 22.39 2.55 10.26
C ASP A 36 22.19 3.32 8.95
N LEU A 37 21.50 4.47 8.98
CA LEU A 37 21.36 5.35 7.81
C LEU A 37 22.70 5.93 7.36
N LYS A 38 23.58 6.33 8.28
CA LYS A 38 24.96 6.76 7.96
C LYS A 38 25.77 5.62 7.35
N ALA A 39 25.68 4.41 7.92
CA ALA A 39 26.37 3.23 7.41
C ALA A 39 25.89 2.90 6.00
N LEU A 40 24.58 2.95 5.76
CA LEU A 40 23.97 2.71 4.44
C LEU A 40 24.41 3.78 3.43
N ILE A 41 24.36 5.06 3.80
CA ILE A 41 24.80 6.15 2.93
C ILE A 41 26.30 6.02 2.61
N ASN A 42 27.14 5.71 3.59
CA ASN A 42 28.56 5.52 3.39
C ASN A 42 28.85 4.28 2.52
N LEU A 43 28.11 3.21 2.68
CA LEU A 43 28.20 2.03 1.83
C LEU A 43 27.82 2.36 0.38
N MET A 44 26.75 3.14 0.17
CA MET A 44 26.32 3.61 -1.15
C MET A 44 27.39 4.54 -1.79
N LEU A 45 27.95 5.47 -1.01
CA LEU A 45 28.98 6.41 -1.49
C LEU A 45 30.31 5.72 -1.77
N SER A 46 30.63 4.62 -1.09
CA SER A 46 31.90 3.88 -1.28
C SER A 46 31.92 3.01 -2.54
N GLY A 47 30.80 2.88 -3.27
CA GLY A 47 30.70 2.00 -4.44
C GLY A 47 30.88 0.52 -4.15
N LYS A 48 30.91 0.10 -2.89
CA LYS A 48 31.16 -1.30 -2.46
C LYS A 48 29.89 -2.17 -2.38
N VAL A 49 28.77 -1.70 -2.89
CA VAL A 49 27.54 -2.52 -2.98
C VAL A 49 27.73 -3.50 -4.12
N HIS A 50 28.12 -4.70 -3.80
CA HIS A 50 28.27 -5.79 -4.79
C HIS A 50 26.89 -6.24 -5.34
N HIS A 51 26.81 -6.46 -6.65
CA HIS A 51 25.64 -6.83 -7.44
C HIS A 51 24.98 -8.19 -7.12
N SER A 52 25.26 -8.83 -6.00
CA SER A 52 24.80 -10.20 -5.75
C SER A 52 23.50 -10.37 -4.96
N ARG A 53 22.88 -9.30 -4.49
CA ARG A 53 21.50 -9.33 -3.94
C ARG A 53 20.82 -7.99 -4.19
N PRO A 54 19.67 -7.93 -4.89
CA PRO A 54 18.88 -6.70 -4.94
C PRO A 54 18.29 -6.44 -3.56
N ILE A 55 18.85 -5.44 -2.87
CA ILE A 55 18.16 -4.84 -1.75
C ILE A 55 17.00 -4.09 -2.39
N ALA A 56 15.77 -4.58 -2.19
CA ALA A 56 14.53 -3.96 -2.67
C ALA A 56 14.17 -2.72 -1.82
N VAL A 57 15.14 -1.91 -1.50
CA VAL A 57 14.96 -0.54 -1.02
C VAL A 57 15.33 0.35 -2.20
N GLY A 58 14.42 1.22 -2.61
CA GLY A 58 14.46 2.06 -3.82
C GLY A 58 15.69 2.95 -4.02
N CYS A 59 16.88 2.42 -3.84
CA CYS A 59 18.17 3.02 -4.09
C CYS A 59 19.07 1.99 -4.76
N THR A 60 18.74 1.60 -5.96
CA THR A 60 19.62 0.78 -6.77
C THR A 60 20.31 1.64 -7.79
N TYR A 61 21.57 1.74 -7.66
CA TYR A 61 22.67 2.09 -8.55
C TYR A 61 23.50 3.29 -8.09
N PRO A 62 24.81 3.07 -7.85
CA PRO A 62 25.75 4.15 -7.56
C PRO A 62 26.00 5.12 -8.73
N HIS A 63 25.38 4.89 -9.89
CA HIS A 63 25.51 5.73 -11.09
C HIS A 63 24.33 6.65 -11.38
N SER A 64 23.24 6.56 -10.61
CA SER A 64 22.03 7.37 -10.82
C SER A 64 21.68 8.28 -9.64
N ILE A 65 22.67 8.73 -8.89
CA ILE A 65 22.44 9.75 -7.89
C ILE A 65 22.06 11.03 -8.62
N HIS A 66 20.81 11.45 -8.43
CA HIS A 66 20.22 12.62 -9.08
C HIS A 66 21.08 13.87 -8.81
N PRO A 67 21.36 14.74 -9.79
CA PRO A 67 22.16 15.94 -9.62
C PRO A 67 21.70 16.86 -8.47
N LEU A 68 20.38 16.94 -8.22
CA LEU A 68 19.81 17.68 -7.08
C LEU A 68 20.10 17.00 -5.74
N PHE A 69 20.17 15.67 -5.68
CA PHE A 69 20.54 14.93 -4.47
C PHE A 69 22.03 15.17 -4.16
N ILE A 70 22.89 15.19 -5.18
CA ILE A 70 24.30 15.61 -5.06
C ILE A 70 24.34 17.05 -4.57
N GLN A 71 23.55 17.97 -5.10
CA GLN A 71 23.53 19.38 -4.70
C GLN A 71 23.01 19.57 -3.26
N ILE A 72 22.04 18.77 -2.81
CA ILE A 72 21.58 18.76 -1.41
C ILE A 72 22.66 18.22 -0.47
N ILE A 73 23.35 17.16 -0.85
CA ILE A 73 24.48 16.61 -0.07
C ILE A 73 25.63 17.61 -0.06
N THR A 74 25.96 18.23 -1.19
CA THR A 74 27.05 19.22 -1.31
C THR A 74 26.77 20.46 -0.45
N ASN A 75 25.54 20.96 -0.46
CA ASN A 75 25.17 22.11 0.38
C ASN A 75 25.11 21.77 1.87
N SER A 76 24.97 20.49 2.24
CA SER A 76 24.94 20.05 3.65
C SER A 76 26.33 19.69 4.22
N PHE A 77 27.28 19.30 3.38
CA PHE A 77 28.56 18.72 3.80
C PHE A 77 29.83 19.51 3.34
N GLY A 78 29.69 20.68 2.72
CA GLY A 78 30.77 21.55 2.34
C GLY A 78 31.83 20.94 1.40
N ASN A 79 32.08 21.56 0.23
CA ASN A 79 33.17 21.28 -0.70
C ASN A 79 33.28 19.89 -1.38
N ILE A 80 32.19 19.34 -1.83
CA ILE A 80 32.22 18.43 -2.97
C ILE A 80 32.00 19.28 -4.21
N GLY A 81 32.87 19.18 -5.22
CA GLY A 81 32.87 20.05 -6.40
C GLY A 81 31.48 20.19 -7.03
N ILE A 82 31.09 21.40 -7.36
CA ILE A 82 29.79 21.71 -7.97
C ILE A 82 29.78 21.05 -9.36
N VAL A 83 28.99 19.98 -9.50
CA VAL A 83 28.73 19.37 -10.81
C VAL A 83 27.87 20.34 -11.62
N SER A 84 28.34 20.74 -12.79
CA SER A 84 27.56 21.61 -13.69
C SER A 84 26.30 20.88 -14.19
N LEU A 85 25.26 21.63 -14.53
CA LEU A 85 24.05 21.04 -15.12
C LEU A 85 24.36 20.24 -16.39
N ALA A 86 25.36 20.66 -17.19
CA ALA A 86 25.79 19.95 -18.39
C ALA A 86 26.38 18.57 -18.04
N GLU A 87 27.28 18.49 -17.08
CA GLU A 87 27.85 17.23 -16.60
C GLU A 87 26.77 16.28 -16.02
N ALA A 88 25.80 16.85 -15.32
CA ALA A 88 24.68 16.12 -14.80
C ALA A 88 23.77 15.55 -15.90
N ILE A 89 23.49 16.34 -16.96
CA ILE A 89 22.76 15.91 -18.14
C ILE A 89 23.53 14.80 -18.87
N ASP A 90 24.83 14.93 -19.04
CA ASP A 90 25.65 13.92 -19.71
C ASP A 90 25.74 12.61 -18.92
N ALA A 91 25.81 12.71 -17.58
CA ALA A 91 25.74 11.54 -16.71
C ALA A 91 24.37 10.84 -16.81
N TRP A 92 23.29 11.60 -16.81
CA TRP A 92 21.92 11.07 -16.94
C TRP A 92 21.70 10.40 -18.31
N LYS A 93 22.12 11.03 -19.41
CA LYS A 93 22.01 10.46 -20.76
C LYS A 93 22.76 9.14 -20.94
N ARG A 94 23.82 8.89 -20.14
CA ARG A 94 24.54 7.60 -20.18
C ARG A 94 23.75 6.45 -19.59
N VAL A 95 22.85 6.72 -18.66
CA VAL A 95 22.07 5.69 -17.93
C VAL A 95 20.61 5.64 -18.31
N CYS A 96 20.09 6.69 -18.93
CA CYS A 96 18.69 6.79 -19.35
C CYS A 96 18.58 7.04 -20.86
N PRO A 97 17.93 6.14 -21.61
CA PRO A 97 17.73 6.30 -23.06
C PRO A 97 16.69 7.36 -23.42
N SER A 98 16.00 7.94 -22.47
CA SER A 98 14.96 8.94 -22.70
C SER A 98 15.56 10.32 -22.99
N ASP A 99 14.79 11.19 -23.65
CA ASP A 99 15.16 12.58 -23.87
C ASP A 99 15.22 13.36 -22.54
N VAL A 100 16.07 14.38 -22.51
CA VAL A 100 16.17 15.31 -21.38
C VAL A 100 14.79 15.95 -21.13
N PRO A 101 14.31 16.00 -19.87
CA PRO A 101 13.02 16.58 -19.55
C PRO A 101 12.86 18.01 -20.05
N VAL A 102 11.73 18.33 -20.68
CA VAL A 102 11.39 19.66 -21.17
C VAL A 102 11.40 20.71 -20.04
N ASN A 103 11.01 20.28 -18.82
CA ASN A 103 11.09 21.12 -17.63
C ASN A 103 12.12 20.54 -16.65
N PRO A 104 13.40 20.94 -16.74
CA PRO A 104 14.48 20.37 -15.94
C PRO A 104 14.44 20.80 -14.47
N ASN A 105 13.61 21.79 -14.09
CA ASN A 105 13.49 22.25 -12.69
C ASN A 105 12.59 21.36 -11.84
N ILE A 106 11.92 20.37 -12.44
CA ILE A 106 11.04 19.43 -11.74
C ILE A 106 11.75 18.10 -11.59
N GLN A 107 12.18 17.76 -10.37
CA GLN A 107 12.88 16.52 -10.04
C GLN A 107 12.14 15.27 -10.56
N LYS A 108 10.83 15.21 -10.38
CA LYS A 108 10.00 14.10 -10.83
C LYS A 108 10.19 13.76 -12.32
N ASN A 109 10.43 14.76 -13.16
CA ASN A 109 10.61 14.53 -14.59
C ASN A 109 11.92 13.80 -14.92
N TRP A 110 12.95 13.95 -14.07
CA TRP A 110 14.21 13.22 -14.18
C TRP A 110 14.11 11.81 -13.61
N ASP A 111 13.41 11.67 -12.49
CA ASP A 111 13.29 10.41 -11.76
C ASP A 111 12.39 9.41 -12.49
N GLU A 112 11.29 9.88 -13.09
CA GLU A 112 10.27 9.00 -13.67
C GLU A 112 10.79 8.04 -14.77
N PRO A 113 11.62 8.46 -15.74
CA PRO A 113 12.19 7.55 -16.73
C PRO A 113 13.14 6.52 -16.12
N LEU A 114 13.97 6.94 -15.16
CA LEU A 114 14.89 6.03 -14.46
C LEU A 114 14.13 5.01 -13.59
N ILE A 115 13.08 5.45 -12.91
CA ILE A 115 12.20 4.57 -12.14
C ILE A 115 11.55 3.52 -13.04
N LYS A 116 11.02 3.92 -14.21
CA LYS A 116 10.42 2.99 -15.16
C LYS A 116 11.44 1.96 -15.68
N LEU A 117 12.66 2.40 -15.96
CA LEU A 117 13.75 1.51 -16.38
C LEU A 117 14.07 0.51 -15.29
N ALA A 118 14.37 0.97 -14.08
CA ALA A 118 14.66 0.12 -12.92
C ALA A 118 13.49 -0.85 -12.63
N GLN A 119 12.24 -0.37 -12.70
CA GLN A 119 11.07 -1.21 -12.53
C GLN A 119 11.02 -2.33 -13.57
N SER A 120 11.29 -2.02 -14.84
CA SER A 120 11.28 -3.02 -15.91
C SER A 120 12.36 -4.09 -15.71
N GLU A 121 13.55 -3.69 -15.28
CA GLU A 121 14.66 -4.60 -14.97
C GLU A 121 14.33 -5.53 -13.80
N ILE A 122 13.82 -4.97 -12.70
CA ILE A 122 13.41 -5.73 -11.52
C ILE A 122 12.30 -6.72 -11.88
N LEU A 123 11.28 -6.27 -12.63
CA LEU A 123 10.18 -7.14 -13.05
C LEU A 123 10.62 -8.26 -13.99
N SER A 124 11.63 -8.03 -14.84
CA SER A 124 12.15 -9.04 -15.76
C SER A 124 12.88 -10.19 -15.06
N SER A 125 13.53 -9.91 -13.93
CA SER A 125 14.30 -10.88 -13.12
C SER A 125 13.51 -11.46 -11.94
N SER A 126 12.29 -10.99 -11.69
CA SER A 126 11.49 -11.37 -10.53
C SER A 126 10.82 -12.72 -10.69
N SER A 127 10.66 -13.44 -9.57
CA SER A 127 9.78 -14.61 -9.48
C SER A 127 8.32 -14.23 -9.78
N THR A 128 7.48 -15.21 -10.11
CA THR A 128 6.03 -14.99 -10.33
C THR A 128 5.37 -14.28 -9.14
N THR A 129 5.67 -14.72 -7.93
CA THR A 129 5.12 -14.14 -6.69
C THR A 129 5.63 -12.72 -6.47
N ASP A 130 6.94 -12.49 -6.65
CA ASP A 130 7.52 -11.15 -6.49
C ASP A 130 7.01 -10.19 -7.55
N ARG A 131 6.85 -10.66 -8.79
CA ARG A 131 6.29 -9.84 -9.86
C ARG A 131 4.87 -9.37 -9.52
N ALA A 132 4.00 -10.28 -9.04
CA ALA A 132 2.65 -9.92 -8.61
C ALA A 132 2.69 -8.91 -7.44
N ARG A 133 3.57 -9.12 -6.45
CA ARG A 133 3.78 -8.22 -5.32
C ARG A 133 4.26 -6.83 -5.76
N LEU A 134 5.24 -6.77 -6.65
CA LEU A 134 5.81 -5.51 -7.16
C LEU A 134 4.78 -4.72 -7.97
N LEU A 135 4.03 -5.38 -8.86
CA LEU A 135 2.94 -4.74 -9.60
C LEU A 135 1.86 -4.20 -8.65
N ALA A 136 1.44 -5.00 -7.67
CA ALA A 136 0.49 -4.56 -6.66
C ALA A 136 1.01 -3.36 -5.85
N SER A 137 2.28 -3.39 -5.45
CA SER A 137 2.90 -2.31 -4.66
C SER A 137 3.06 -1.00 -5.45
N ALA A 138 3.09 -1.06 -6.78
CA ALA A 138 3.19 0.11 -7.65
C ALA A 138 1.85 0.88 -7.78
N GLU A 139 0.73 0.27 -7.45
CA GLU A 139 -0.57 0.96 -7.49
C GLU A 139 -0.66 2.05 -6.40
N PRO A 140 -1.24 3.22 -6.71
CA PRO A 140 -1.34 4.33 -5.76
C PRO A 140 -2.03 3.95 -4.45
N GLU A 141 -3.09 3.15 -4.54
CA GLU A 141 -3.89 2.72 -3.40
C GLU A 141 -3.10 1.86 -2.40
N SER A 142 -2.11 1.13 -2.91
CA SER A 142 -1.23 0.26 -2.10
C SER A 142 -0.28 1.05 -1.19
N GLY A 143 -0.07 2.33 -1.47
CA GLY A 143 0.79 3.24 -0.71
C GLY A 143 0.05 4.22 0.21
N TYR A 144 -1.29 4.27 0.20
CA TYR A 144 -2.02 5.27 0.99
C TYR A 144 -1.73 5.21 2.49
N TRP A 145 -1.57 4.03 3.06
CA TRP A 145 -1.24 3.89 4.49
C TRP A 145 0.11 4.49 4.89
N LEU A 146 1.09 4.53 3.96
CA LEU A 146 2.40 5.16 4.17
C LEU A 146 2.30 6.69 4.24
N GLN A 147 1.23 7.28 3.71
CA GLN A 147 1.00 8.72 3.72
C GLN A 147 0.16 9.17 4.92
N ALA A 148 -0.34 8.23 5.73
CA ALA A 148 -1.14 8.54 6.89
C ALA A 148 -0.26 9.13 8.01
N TYR A 149 -0.64 10.29 8.55
CA TYR A 149 0.00 10.82 9.74
C TYR A 149 -0.29 9.88 10.92
N PRO A 150 0.74 9.32 11.59
CA PRO A 150 0.53 8.36 12.67
C PRO A 150 -0.05 9.06 13.92
N SER A 151 -1.30 8.76 14.23
CA SER A 151 -2.02 9.34 15.36
C SER A 151 -2.99 8.32 15.95
N SER A 152 -2.89 8.09 17.27
CA SER A 152 -3.83 7.25 18.00
C SER A 152 -5.24 7.85 18.00
N ASN A 153 -5.35 9.18 18.10
CA ASN A 153 -6.64 9.88 18.17
C ASN A 153 -7.45 9.76 16.89
N THR A 154 -6.80 9.76 15.73
CA THR A 154 -7.45 9.56 14.42
C THR A 154 -7.50 8.10 13.99
N GLY A 155 -6.90 7.20 14.79
CA GLY A 155 -6.83 5.78 14.49
C GLY A 155 -5.96 5.46 13.27
N THR A 156 -4.96 6.29 12.98
CA THR A 156 -4.02 6.11 11.87
C THR A 156 -2.66 5.57 12.31
N LEU A 157 -2.40 5.51 13.61
CA LEU A 157 -1.21 4.87 14.16
C LEU A 157 -1.31 3.34 14.02
N LEU A 158 -0.31 2.72 13.42
CA LEU A 158 -0.10 1.28 13.47
C LEU A 158 0.80 0.96 14.69
N ASP A 159 0.51 -0.14 15.37
CA ASP A 159 1.46 -0.69 16.33
C ASP A 159 2.70 -1.26 15.61
N ASN A 160 3.78 -1.47 16.36
CA ASN A 160 5.07 -1.88 15.79
C ASN A 160 4.98 -3.21 15.04
N HIS A 161 4.26 -4.20 15.57
CA HIS A 161 4.11 -5.50 14.90
C HIS A 161 3.35 -5.37 13.59
N THR A 162 2.22 -4.67 13.59
CA THR A 162 1.44 -4.40 12.38
C THR A 162 2.26 -3.63 11.35
N PHE A 163 3.03 -2.63 11.79
CA PHE A 163 3.87 -1.83 10.90
C PHE A 163 4.98 -2.69 10.27
N ASN A 164 5.74 -3.43 11.08
CA ASN A 164 6.81 -4.30 10.61
C ASN A 164 6.30 -5.36 9.62
N LEU A 165 5.20 -6.04 9.94
CA LEU A 165 4.59 -7.03 9.06
C LEU A 165 4.12 -6.39 7.74
N SER A 166 3.54 -5.18 7.77
CA SER A 166 3.08 -4.47 6.58
C SER A 166 4.25 -4.08 5.66
N ILE A 167 5.35 -3.58 6.23
CA ILE A 167 6.58 -3.28 5.50
C ILE A 167 7.19 -4.55 4.92
N SER A 168 7.29 -5.62 5.71
CA SER A 168 7.88 -6.90 5.28
C SER A 168 7.10 -7.52 4.14
N LEU A 169 5.76 -7.53 4.19
CA LEU A 169 4.91 -7.97 3.09
C LEU A 169 5.14 -7.13 1.82
N ARG A 170 5.22 -5.82 1.95
CA ARG A 170 5.46 -4.92 0.83
C ARG A 170 6.81 -5.16 0.18
N LEU A 171 7.85 -5.42 0.97
CA LEU A 171 9.21 -5.68 0.50
C LEU A 171 9.43 -7.13 0.04
N GLY A 172 8.54 -8.07 0.37
CA GLY A 172 8.72 -9.50 0.12
C GLY A 172 9.77 -10.13 1.03
N ALA A 173 9.97 -9.56 2.22
CA ALA A 173 10.91 -10.06 3.20
C ALA A 173 10.37 -11.33 3.89
N ASN A 174 11.28 -12.09 4.51
CA ASN A 174 10.88 -13.15 5.42
C ASN A 174 10.26 -12.54 6.67
N ILE A 175 9.09 -13.04 7.07
CA ILE A 175 8.31 -12.49 8.18
C ILE A 175 8.15 -13.48 9.33
N SER A 176 8.35 -14.76 9.09
CA SER A 176 8.17 -15.78 10.12
C SER A 176 9.12 -16.97 9.96
N GLU A 177 9.38 -17.69 11.03
CA GLU A 177 9.92 -19.03 10.92
C GLU A 177 8.85 -20.00 10.39
N PRO A 178 9.24 -21.02 9.59
CA PRO A 178 8.31 -22.02 9.10
C PRO A 178 7.57 -22.72 10.25
N HIS A 179 6.25 -22.76 10.17
CA HIS A 179 5.41 -23.38 11.19
C HIS A 179 4.14 -24.00 10.60
N ARG A 180 3.32 -24.63 11.43
CA ARG A 180 2.00 -25.13 11.05
C ARG A 180 0.90 -24.21 11.54
N CYS A 181 0.06 -23.78 10.60
CA CYS A 181 -1.16 -23.05 10.90
C CYS A 181 -2.19 -23.95 11.60
N HIS A 182 -3.08 -23.36 12.39
CA HIS A 182 -4.24 -24.06 13.01
C HIS A 182 -5.13 -24.82 12.00
N CYS A 183 -5.09 -24.47 10.72
CA CYS A 183 -5.79 -25.22 9.68
C CYS A 183 -5.06 -26.49 9.25
N GLY A 184 -3.84 -26.74 9.73
CA GLY A 184 -2.98 -27.84 9.38
C GLY A 184 -2.02 -27.57 8.21
N ALA A 185 -2.18 -26.47 7.46
CA ALA A 185 -1.30 -26.12 6.37
C ALA A 185 0.09 -25.67 6.87
N ALA A 186 1.13 -25.93 6.08
CA ALA A 186 2.46 -25.39 6.33
C ALA A 186 2.47 -23.88 5.98
N VAL A 187 3.13 -23.11 6.83
CA VAL A 187 3.42 -21.69 6.62
C VAL A 187 4.92 -21.57 6.39
N ASP A 188 5.29 -20.98 5.27
CA ASP A 188 6.69 -20.71 4.91
C ASP A 188 7.20 -19.42 5.59
N ARG A 189 8.46 -19.07 5.31
CA ARG A 189 9.07 -17.86 5.86
C ARG A 189 8.40 -16.57 5.42
N GLN A 190 7.74 -16.56 4.26
CA GLN A 190 7.02 -15.40 3.74
C GLN A 190 5.61 -15.26 4.33
N GLY A 191 5.09 -16.31 4.97
CA GLY A 191 3.83 -16.28 5.71
C GLY A 191 2.56 -16.09 4.86
N HIS A 192 2.66 -16.14 3.53
CA HIS A 192 1.56 -15.77 2.62
C HIS A 192 0.28 -16.59 2.84
N HIS A 193 0.41 -17.85 3.33
CA HIS A 193 -0.74 -18.66 3.69
C HIS A 193 -1.73 -17.93 4.62
N GLY A 194 -1.23 -17.12 5.56
CA GLY A 194 -2.07 -16.39 6.52
C GLY A 194 -3.08 -15.45 5.86
N LEU A 195 -2.72 -14.84 4.72
CA LEU A 195 -3.58 -13.88 4.01
C LEU A 195 -4.84 -14.50 3.43
N SER A 196 -4.79 -15.79 3.05
CA SER A 196 -5.90 -16.54 2.43
C SER A 196 -6.48 -17.65 3.31
N CYS A 197 -5.91 -17.91 4.48
CA CYS A 197 -6.34 -18.98 5.37
C CYS A 197 -7.82 -18.84 5.77
N ARG A 198 -8.63 -19.88 5.51
CA ARG A 198 -10.06 -19.86 5.81
C ARG A 198 -10.37 -19.79 7.30
N ARG A 199 -9.46 -20.28 8.16
CA ARG A 199 -9.60 -20.25 9.63
C ARG A 199 -9.02 -19.00 10.27
N SER A 200 -8.47 -18.08 9.48
CA SER A 200 -7.91 -16.83 10.01
C SER A 200 -9.01 -15.87 10.44
N ALA A 201 -9.03 -15.52 11.73
CA ALA A 201 -9.92 -14.50 12.27
C ALA A 201 -9.64 -13.10 11.65
N GLY A 202 -8.41 -12.84 11.21
CA GLY A 202 -8.03 -11.59 10.56
C GLY A 202 -8.79 -11.31 9.27
N ARG A 203 -9.26 -12.33 8.54
CA ARG A 203 -10.10 -12.14 7.35
C ARG A 203 -11.44 -11.50 7.69
N GLN A 204 -12.09 -11.95 8.76
CA GLN A 204 -13.37 -11.37 9.21
C GLN A 204 -13.16 -9.97 9.76
N SER A 205 -12.13 -9.77 10.58
CA SER A 205 -11.77 -8.46 11.10
C SER A 205 -11.49 -7.45 9.99
N ARG A 206 -10.74 -7.84 8.95
CA ARG A 206 -10.45 -7.00 7.78
C ARG A 206 -11.74 -6.61 7.04
N HIS A 207 -12.62 -7.58 6.79
CA HIS A 207 -13.90 -7.36 6.15
C HIS A 207 -14.80 -6.41 6.96
N ALA A 208 -14.94 -6.63 8.26
CA ALA A 208 -15.72 -5.77 9.14
C ALA A 208 -15.15 -4.35 9.19
N SER A 209 -13.82 -4.20 9.26
CA SER A 209 -13.15 -2.90 9.28
C SER A 209 -13.36 -2.11 7.99
N LEU A 210 -13.31 -2.77 6.83
CA LEU A 210 -13.60 -2.14 5.54
C LEU A 210 -15.03 -1.61 5.49
N ASN A 211 -16.00 -2.42 5.89
CA ASN A 211 -17.41 -2.03 5.91
C ASN A 211 -17.68 -0.89 6.90
N ASP A 212 -17.03 -0.88 8.07
CA ASP A 212 -17.15 0.23 9.04
C ASP A 212 -16.55 1.54 8.49
N VAL A 213 -15.40 1.48 7.80
CA VAL A 213 -14.80 2.67 7.15
C VAL A 213 -15.75 3.24 6.10
N ILE A 214 -16.33 2.40 5.23
CA ILE A 214 -17.29 2.82 4.21
C ILE A 214 -18.53 3.45 4.86
N ARG A 215 -19.12 2.77 5.83
CA ARG A 215 -20.32 3.26 6.55
C ARG A 215 -20.08 4.61 7.23
N ARG A 216 -18.94 4.78 7.89
CA ARG A 216 -18.57 6.05 8.54
C ARG A 216 -18.35 7.18 7.53
N ALA A 217 -17.70 6.87 6.41
CA ALA A 217 -17.48 7.86 5.36
C ALA A 217 -18.81 8.33 4.73
N LEU A 218 -19.75 7.40 4.48
CA LEU A 218 -21.10 7.73 4.04
C LEU A 218 -21.83 8.62 5.06
N ALA A 219 -21.77 8.28 6.35
CA ALA A 219 -22.37 9.08 7.41
C ALA A 219 -21.79 10.51 7.46
N SER A 220 -20.48 10.66 7.22
CA SER A 220 -19.79 11.97 7.20
C SER A 220 -20.29 12.90 6.09
N VAL A 221 -20.89 12.35 5.02
CA VAL A 221 -21.49 13.12 3.93
C VAL A 221 -23.03 13.14 4.01
N ASN A 222 -23.59 12.93 5.20
CA ASN A 222 -25.04 12.91 5.47
C ASN A 222 -25.79 11.83 4.66
N VAL A 223 -25.15 10.73 4.36
CA VAL A 223 -25.75 9.54 3.73
C VAL A 223 -25.71 8.39 4.74
N PRO A 224 -26.68 8.33 5.67
CA PRO A 224 -26.71 7.26 6.66
C PRO A 224 -26.85 5.89 5.98
N ALA A 225 -26.20 4.87 6.55
CA ALA A 225 -26.19 3.53 6.01
C ALA A 225 -26.27 2.49 7.11
N THR A 226 -26.89 1.36 6.80
CA THR A 226 -26.93 0.17 7.67
C THR A 226 -26.04 -0.93 7.12
N LEU A 227 -25.45 -1.72 8.01
CA LEU A 227 -24.74 -2.95 7.64
C LEU A 227 -25.72 -4.14 7.67
N GLU A 228 -25.47 -5.13 6.82
CA GLU A 228 -26.27 -6.35 6.70
C GLU A 228 -27.78 -6.08 6.62
N PRO A 229 -28.25 -5.28 5.64
CA PRO A 229 -29.62 -4.81 5.57
C PRO A 229 -30.61 -5.96 5.53
N ASN A 230 -31.70 -5.87 6.30
CA ASN A 230 -32.82 -6.79 6.24
C ASN A 230 -33.64 -6.56 4.98
N GLY A 231 -34.32 -7.62 4.48
CA GLY A 231 -35.21 -7.52 3.33
C GLY A 231 -34.53 -7.57 1.96
N ILE A 232 -33.20 -7.60 1.91
CA ILE A 232 -32.40 -7.75 0.69
C ILE A 232 -31.58 -9.03 0.79
N ALA A 233 -32.25 -10.13 1.10
CA ALA A 233 -31.62 -11.45 1.11
C ALA A 233 -31.67 -12.07 -0.29
N ARG A 234 -30.59 -12.77 -0.66
CA ARG A 234 -30.60 -13.65 -1.83
C ARG A 234 -31.33 -14.96 -1.50
N ASP A 235 -31.62 -15.74 -2.52
CA ASP A 235 -32.25 -17.07 -2.38
C ASP A 235 -31.42 -18.00 -1.47
N ASP A 236 -30.09 -17.81 -1.39
CA ASP A 236 -29.19 -18.54 -0.48
C ASP A 236 -29.11 -17.96 0.94
N GLY A 237 -29.97 -17.00 1.30
CA GLY A 237 -30.03 -16.35 2.60
C GLY A 237 -28.93 -15.34 2.87
N LYS A 238 -27.98 -15.13 1.95
CA LYS A 238 -26.89 -14.16 2.11
C LYS A 238 -27.37 -12.75 1.80
N ARG A 239 -26.87 -11.79 2.55
CA ARG A 239 -27.15 -10.36 2.44
C ARG A 239 -25.96 -9.61 1.87
N PRO A 240 -26.16 -8.45 1.25
CA PRO A 240 -25.08 -7.52 0.97
C PRO A 240 -24.54 -6.94 2.30
N ASP A 241 -23.32 -6.45 2.26
CA ASP A 241 -22.63 -5.93 3.46
C ASP A 241 -23.24 -4.62 3.97
N GLY A 242 -23.80 -3.81 3.08
CA GLY A 242 -24.43 -2.59 3.53
C GLY A 242 -25.31 -1.92 2.49
N MET A 243 -26.15 -0.99 2.97
CA MET A 243 -27.09 -0.21 2.17
C MET A 243 -27.26 1.20 2.76
N THR A 244 -27.37 2.22 1.89
CA THR A 244 -27.75 3.56 2.33
C THR A 244 -29.24 3.63 2.62
N LEU A 245 -29.60 4.41 3.65
CA LEU A 245 -30.99 4.61 4.08
C LEU A 245 -31.67 5.76 3.31
N VAL A 246 -30.91 6.47 2.50
CA VAL A 246 -31.36 7.54 1.61
C VAL A 246 -30.83 7.27 0.19
N PRO A 247 -31.46 7.88 -0.83
CA PRO A 247 -30.99 7.70 -2.20
C PRO A 247 -29.55 8.16 -2.38
N TRP A 248 -28.74 7.34 -3.05
CA TRP A 248 -27.38 7.68 -3.43
C TRP A 248 -27.31 8.41 -4.77
N SER A 249 -28.01 7.86 -5.76
CA SER A 249 -28.04 8.38 -7.13
C SER A 249 -29.37 8.05 -7.81
N ARG A 250 -29.91 9.00 -8.56
CA ARG A 250 -31.15 8.84 -9.36
C ARG A 250 -32.32 8.22 -8.58
N GLY A 251 -32.51 8.64 -7.33
CA GLY A 251 -33.56 8.13 -6.46
C GLY A 251 -33.35 6.75 -5.88
N ARG A 252 -32.21 6.08 -6.16
CA ARG A 252 -31.91 4.70 -5.71
C ARG A 252 -30.89 4.68 -4.58
N PRO A 253 -31.11 3.83 -3.55
CA PRO A 253 -30.12 3.61 -2.51
C PRO A 253 -28.90 2.88 -3.07
N LEU A 254 -27.72 3.15 -2.49
CA LEU A 254 -26.50 2.40 -2.73
C LEU A 254 -26.53 1.11 -1.90
N VAL A 255 -26.26 0.00 -2.55
CA VAL A 255 -25.99 -1.30 -1.91
C VAL A 255 -24.56 -1.70 -2.24
N TRP A 256 -23.78 -2.09 -1.24
CA TRP A 256 -22.41 -2.55 -1.48
C TRP A 256 -22.15 -3.92 -0.86
N ASP A 257 -21.17 -4.60 -1.42
CA ASP A 257 -20.64 -5.86 -0.88
C ASP A 257 -19.13 -5.84 -1.05
N ALA A 258 -18.42 -5.72 0.10
CA ALA A 258 -16.98 -5.63 0.15
C ALA A 258 -16.34 -7.03 0.07
N THR A 259 -15.17 -7.09 -0.54
CA THR A 259 -14.36 -8.30 -0.54
C THR A 259 -12.88 -7.94 -0.57
N CYS A 260 -12.09 -8.62 0.24
CA CYS A 260 -10.65 -8.55 0.18
C CYS A 260 -10.09 -9.90 -0.22
N VAL A 261 -9.50 -9.96 -1.41
CA VAL A 261 -8.91 -11.18 -1.97
C VAL A 261 -7.40 -11.15 -1.81
N ASP A 262 -6.81 -12.33 -1.70
CA ASP A 262 -5.36 -12.42 -1.58
C ASP A 262 -4.71 -12.30 -2.97
N THR A 263 -3.85 -11.28 -3.15
CA THR A 263 -3.09 -11.00 -4.38
C THR A 263 -2.24 -12.20 -4.81
N LEU A 264 -1.68 -12.93 -3.84
CA LEU A 264 -0.70 -13.99 -4.04
C LEU A 264 -1.30 -15.41 -3.97
N ALA A 265 -2.61 -15.53 -3.77
CA ALA A 265 -3.26 -16.83 -3.74
C ALA A 265 -3.01 -17.59 -5.06
N ALA A 266 -2.81 -18.90 -4.98
CA ALA A 266 -2.55 -19.76 -6.15
C ALA A 266 -3.61 -19.62 -7.26
N SER A 267 -4.87 -19.32 -6.89
CA SER A 267 -5.96 -19.08 -7.82
C SER A 267 -5.91 -17.72 -8.53
N HIS A 268 -5.12 -16.78 -8.03
CA HIS A 268 -5.06 -15.40 -8.51
C HIS A 268 -3.71 -15.01 -9.09
N VAL A 269 -2.61 -15.62 -8.60
CA VAL A 269 -1.24 -15.21 -8.93
C VAL A 269 -0.96 -15.13 -10.44
N THR A 270 -1.54 -16.02 -11.24
CA THR A 270 -1.37 -15.98 -12.71
C THR A 270 -1.94 -14.70 -13.32
N ALA A 271 -3.06 -14.19 -12.80
CA ALA A 271 -3.67 -12.96 -13.27
C ALA A 271 -2.95 -11.73 -12.71
N THR A 272 -2.67 -11.73 -11.40
CA THR A 272 -2.02 -10.60 -10.70
C THR A 272 -0.56 -10.39 -11.12
N THR A 273 0.11 -11.42 -11.66
CA THR A 273 1.45 -11.30 -12.28
C THR A 273 1.41 -10.50 -13.59
N ARG A 274 0.26 -10.43 -14.24
CA ARG A 274 0.07 -9.70 -15.50
C ARG A 274 -0.47 -8.29 -15.27
N GLU A 275 -1.42 -8.17 -14.34
CA GLU A 275 -2.13 -6.93 -14.08
C GLU A 275 -2.46 -6.78 -12.59
N ALA A 276 -2.05 -5.66 -12.02
CA ALA A 276 -2.40 -5.31 -10.63
C ALA A 276 -3.92 -5.08 -10.51
N GLY A 277 -4.52 -5.59 -9.44
CA GLY A 277 -5.97 -5.46 -9.23
C GLY A 277 -6.82 -6.50 -9.97
N ALA A 278 -6.20 -7.39 -10.75
CA ALA A 278 -6.94 -8.42 -11.51
C ALA A 278 -7.77 -9.34 -10.61
N ALA A 279 -7.26 -9.70 -9.44
CA ALA A 279 -8.00 -10.52 -8.48
C ALA A 279 -9.20 -9.78 -7.89
N ALA A 280 -9.05 -8.49 -7.56
CA ALA A 280 -10.14 -7.64 -7.09
C ALA A 280 -11.21 -7.46 -8.18
N ALA A 281 -10.82 -7.17 -9.42
CA ALA A 281 -11.74 -7.03 -10.55
C ALA A 281 -12.54 -8.32 -10.82
N GLN A 282 -11.88 -9.48 -10.74
CA GLN A 282 -12.56 -10.78 -10.89
C GLN A 282 -13.55 -11.02 -9.74
N ALA A 283 -13.17 -10.67 -8.50
CA ALA A 283 -14.06 -10.79 -7.35
C ALA A 283 -15.30 -9.89 -7.50
N GLU A 284 -15.12 -8.65 -7.98
CA GLU A 284 -16.22 -7.73 -8.27
C GLU A 284 -17.15 -8.26 -9.34
N THR A 285 -16.62 -8.84 -10.42
CA THR A 285 -17.42 -9.49 -11.47
C THR A 285 -18.26 -10.62 -10.90
N ASN A 286 -17.67 -11.45 -10.04
CA ASN A 286 -18.40 -12.54 -9.37
C ASN A 286 -19.50 -12.01 -8.44
N LYS A 287 -19.26 -10.89 -7.74
CA LYS A 287 -20.26 -10.24 -6.89
C LYS A 287 -21.40 -9.65 -7.74
N ARG A 288 -21.12 -8.99 -8.87
CA ARG A 288 -22.16 -8.48 -9.77
C ARG A 288 -23.13 -9.59 -10.22
N ARG A 289 -22.60 -10.73 -10.66
CA ARG A 289 -23.42 -11.89 -11.03
C ARG A 289 -24.28 -12.38 -9.86
N LYS A 290 -23.70 -12.40 -8.65
CA LYS A 290 -24.40 -12.86 -7.45
C LYS A 290 -25.56 -11.96 -7.03
N TYR A 291 -25.47 -10.66 -7.31
CA TYR A 291 -26.46 -9.66 -6.94
C TYR A 291 -27.24 -9.11 -8.15
N GLU A 292 -27.24 -9.83 -9.28
CA GLU A 292 -27.95 -9.44 -10.48
C GLU A 292 -29.47 -9.28 -10.23
N ALA A 293 -30.02 -10.10 -9.35
CA ALA A 293 -31.43 -10.06 -8.94
C ALA A 293 -31.85 -8.75 -8.22
N LEU A 294 -30.91 -7.93 -7.72
CA LEU A 294 -31.23 -6.61 -7.19
C LEU A 294 -31.79 -5.66 -8.26
N GLY A 295 -31.59 -5.96 -9.52
CA GLY A 295 -32.17 -5.25 -10.65
C GLY A 295 -31.86 -3.76 -10.66
N ASN A 296 -32.89 -2.97 -11.04
CA ASN A 296 -32.80 -1.54 -11.16
C ASN A 296 -33.24 -0.75 -9.92
N ASP A 297 -33.69 -1.43 -8.87
CA ASP A 297 -34.18 -0.77 -7.65
C ASP A 297 -33.07 -0.21 -6.79
N TYR A 298 -31.86 -0.78 -6.93
CA TYR A 298 -30.68 -0.42 -6.17
C TYR A 298 -29.51 -0.03 -7.07
N PHE A 299 -28.64 0.81 -6.55
CA PHE A 299 -27.33 1.07 -7.15
C PHE A 299 -26.30 0.13 -6.51
N PHE A 300 -26.08 -1.04 -7.10
CA PHE A 300 -25.18 -2.04 -6.55
C PHE A 300 -23.72 -1.78 -6.94
N VAL A 301 -22.84 -1.72 -5.93
CA VAL A 301 -21.39 -1.57 -6.10
C VAL A 301 -20.66 -2.70 -5.36
N PRO A 302 -20.01 -3.62 -6.07
CA PRO A 302 -19.04 -4.51 -5.47
C PRO A 302 -17.80 -3.69 -5.11
N PHE A 303 -17.33 -3.81 -3.87
CA PHE A 303 -16.14 -3.12 -3.38
C PHE A 303 -15.00 -4.12 -3.21
N GLY A 304 -14.25 -4.37 -4.29
CA GLY A 304 -13.16 -5.34 -4.34
C GLY A 304 -11.81 -4.69 -4.03
N VAL A 305 -11.07 -5.28 -3.09
CA VAL A 305 -9.67 -4.88 -2.80
C VAL A 305 -8.79 -6.11 -2.67
N GLU A 306 -7.49 -5.93 -2.85
CA GLU A 306 -6.49 -6.98 -2.67
C GLU A 306 -5.69 -6.81 -1.38
N THR A 307 -5.17 -7.92 -0.86
CA THR A 307 -4.35 -7.91 0.37
C THR A 307 -3.11 -7.03 0.26
N LEU A 308 -2.49 -6.93 -0.93
CA LEU A 308 -1.33 -6.08 -1.16
C LEU A 308 -1.68 -4.66 -1.65
N GLY A 309 -2.98 -4.31 -1.64
CA GLY A 309 -3.43 -2.94 -1.75
C GLY A 309 -4.20 -2.53 -3.00
N PRO A 310 -4.06 -3.16 -4.18
CA PRO A 310 -4.82 -2.76 -5.37
C PRO A 310 -6.34 -2.87 -5.17
N TRP A 311 -7.07 -2.00 -5.85
CA TRP A 311 -8.53 -1.99 -5.81
C TRP A 311 -9.13 -2.33 -7.16
N GLY A 312 -10.29 -2.96 -7.14
CA GLY A 312 -11.10 -3.21 -8.32
C GLY A 312 -11.76 -1.94 -8.85
N PRO A 313 -12.29 -1.99 -10.11
CA PRO A 313 -12.92 -0.84 -10.75
C PRO A 313 -14.09 -0.27 -9.97
N GLY A 314 -14.95 -1.11 -9.37
CA GLY A 314 -16.09 -0.68 -8.57
C GLY A 314 -15.65 0.03 -7.28
N ALA A 315 -14.65 -0.51 -6.58
CA ALA A 315 -14.08 0.13 -5.41
C ALA A 315 -13.45 1.49 -5.77
N LYS A 316 -12.69 1.58 -6.87
CA LYS A 316 -12.09 2.82 -7.36
C LYS A 316 -13.17 3.86 -7.73
N GLN A 317 -14.27 3.43 -8.35
CA GLN A 317 -15.38 4.33 -8.68
C GLN A 317 -16.06 4.85 -7.42
N MET A 318 -16.48 3.97 -6.52
CA MET A 318 -17.15 4.37 -5.27
C MET A 318 -16.26 5.29 -4.42
N PHE A 319 -14.97 4.99 -4.33
CA PHE A 319 -14.01 5.82 -3.62
C PHE A 319 -13.94 7.24 -4.22
N ARG A 320 -13.87 7.38 -5.55
CA ARG A 320 -13.85 8.71 -6.20
C ARG A 320 -15.09 9.51 -5.91
N GLU A 321 -16.26 8.90 -6.06
CA GLU A 321 -17.55 9.58 -5.80
C GLU A 321 -17.69 9.98 -4.32
N LEU A 322 -17.30 9.09 -3.40
CA LEU A 322 -17.36 9.37 -1.96
C LEU A 322 -16.32 10.42 -1.53
N SER A 323 -15.11 10.37 -2.10
CA SER A 323 -14.06 11.36 -1.86
C SER A 323 -14.48 12.75 -2.32
N GLN A 324 -15.10 12.86 -3.49
CA GLN A 324 -15.63 14.13 -3.98
C GLN A 324 -16.67 14.71 -3.02
N ARG A 325 -17.65 13.92 -2.58
CA ARG A 325 -18.66 14.33 -1.61
C ARG A 325 -18.07 14.75 -0.26
N LEU A 326 -17.02 14.04 0.19
CA LEU A 326 -16.30 14.40 1.41
C LEU A 326 -15.61 15.77 1.28
N VAL A 327 -14.92 16.02 0.18
CA VAL A 327 -14.28 17.32 -0.09
C VAL A 327 -15.33 18.44 -0.15
N GLU A 328 -16.41 18.24 -0.88
CA GLU A 328 -17.52 19.21 -0.98
C GLU A 328 -18.17 19.50 0.40
N LYS A 329 -18.32 18.46 1.23
CA LYS A 329 -18.97 18.60 2.55
C LYS A 329 -18.07 19.25 3.59
N THR A 330 -16.76 18.92 3.58
CA THR A 330 -15.82 19.38 4.60
C THR A 330 -15.05 20.63 4.20
N ASN A 331 -15.02 20.98 2.92
CA ASN A 331 -14.14 21.98 2.32
C ASN A 331 -12.65 21.69 2.55
N ASP A 332 -12.30 20.44 2.91
CA ASP A 332 -10.90 20.00 3.00
C ASP A 332 -10.52 19.18 1.75
N PRO A 333 -9.63 19.68 0.90
CA PRO A 333 -9.19 18.96 -0.31
C PRO A 333 -8.50 17.62 -0.01
N ARG A 334 -8.08 17.37 1.24
CA ARG A 334 -7.43 16.12 1.67
C ARG A 334 -8.41 15.09 2.24
N ALA A 335 -9.70 15.41 2.37
CA ALA A 335 -10.68 14.49 2.94
C ALA A 335 -10.76 13.14 2.19
N GLY A 336 -10.65 13.17 0.84
CA GLY A 336 -10.57 11.96 0.03
C GLY A 336 -9.29 11.14 0.29
N ALA A 337 -8.14 11.81 0.40
CA ALA A 337 -6.89 11.15 0.73
C ALA A 337 -6.96 10.46 2.10
N TYR A 338 -7.55 11.11 3.10
CA TYR A 338 -7.77 10.52 4.42
C TYR A 338 -8.66 9.26 4.35
N LEU A 339 -9.71 9.26 3.54
CA LEU A 339 -10.53 8.06 3.31
C LEU A 339 -9.68 6.92 2.73
N GLY A 340 -8.85 7.19 1.72
CA GLY A 340 -7.94 6.20 1.13
C GLY A 340 -6.97 5.63 2.16
N GLN A 341 -6.39 6.49 3.00
CA GLN A 341 -5.52 6.08 4.11
C GLN A 341 -6.26 5.14 5.08
N ARG A 342 -7.48 5.46 5.48
CA ARG A 342 -8.28 4.63 6.39
C ARG A 342 -8.58 3.25 5.81
N ILE A 343 -8.95 3.17 4.53
CA ILE A 343 -9.18 1.89 3.82
C ILE A 343 -7.88 1.08 3.79
N SER A 344 -6.78 1.70 3.37
CA SER A 344 -5.48 1.04 3.27
C SER A 344 -4.99 0.54 4.64
N LEU A 345 -5.11 1.34 5.70
CA LEU A 345 -4.79 0.94 7.08
C LEU A 345 -5.65 -0.24 7.57
N ALA A 346 -6.94 -0.29 7.22
CA ALA A 346 -7.80 -1.42 7.55
C ALA A 346 -7.31 -2.71 6.89
N ILE A 347 -6.81 -2.63 5.65
CA ILE A 347 -6.21 -3.77 4.95
C ILE A 347 -4.95 -4.23 5.69
N GLN A 348 -4.03 -3.32 6.04
CA GLN A 348 -2.76 -3.67 6.71
C GLN A 348 -3.01 -4.32 8.08
N ARG A 349 -3.89 -3.75 8.90
CA ARG A 349 -4.27 -4.35 10.19
C ARG A 349 -4.87 -5.74 10.03
N GLY A 350 -5.76 -5.91 9.05
CA GLY A 350 -6.36 -7.20 8.76
C GLY A 350 -5.35 -8.22 8.24
N ASN A 351 -4.35 -7.79 7.47
CA ASN A 351 -3.25 -8.64 7.04
C ASN A 351 -2.41 -9.09 8.23
N ALA A 352 -1.97 -8.16 9.08
CA ALA A 352 -1.20 -8.48 10.28
C ALA A 352 -1.98 -9.43 11.19
N ALA A 353 -3.25 -9.17 11.48
CA ALA A 353 -4.10 -10.07 12.25
C ALA A 353 -4.24 -11.46 11.60
N SER A 354 -4.25 -11.52 10.26
CA SER A 354 -4.32 -12.80 9.53
C SER A 354 -3.03 -13.60 9.66
N LEU A 355 -1.89 -12.95 9.61
CA LEU A 355 -0.58 -13.57 9.77
C LEU A 355 -0.37 -14.05 11.22
N LEU A 356 -0.59 -13.17 12.19
CA LEU A 356 -0.53 -13.49 13.62
C LEU A 356 -1.47 -14.65 13.98
N GLY A 357 -2.64 -14.71 13.38
CA GLY A 357 -3.62 -15.80 13.56
C GLY A 357 -3.18 -17.16 13.00
N THR A 358 -2.03 -17.28 12.35
CA THR A 358 -1.48 -18.58 11.95
C THR A 358 -0.65 -19.25 13.02
N LEU A 359 -0.24 -18.48 14.06
CA LEU A 359 0.63 -18.93 15.11
C LEU A 359 -0.03 -19.94 16.03
N PRO A 360 0.72 -20.91 16.56
CA PRO A 360 0.29 -21.74 17.68
C PRO A 360 0.01 -20.87 18.91
N ALA A 361 -1.04 -21.22 19.69
CA ALA A 361 -1.53 -20.43 20.82
C ALA A 361 -0.53 -20.19 21.98
N ALA A 362 0.64 -20.84 21.97
CA ALA A 362 1.68 -20.74 22.99
C ALA A 362 3.00 -20.16 22.47
N SER A 363 3.03 -19.62 21.25
CA SER A 363 4.27 -19.11 20.67
C SER A 363 4.50 -17.66 21.08
N ASP A 364 5.72 -17.37 21.55
CA ASP A 364 6.21 -16.02 21.69
C ASP A 364 6.35 -15.40 20.30
N LEU A 365 5.77 -14.22 20.09
CA LEU A 365 5.74 -13.54 18.79
C LEU A 365 7.16 -13.27 18.27
N ASP A 366 8.05 -12.88 19.18
CA ASP A 366 9.44 -12.53 18.85
C ASP A 366 10.25 -13.75 18.37
N LEU A 367 9.84 -14.97 18.76
CA LEU A 367 10.50 -16.22 18.33
C LEU A 367 10.05 -16.68 16.92
N VAL A 368 8.88 -16.26 16.48
CA VAL A 368 8.27 -16.76 15.24
C VAL A 368 8.33 -15.73 14.10
N PHE A 369 8.26 -14.46 14.43
CA PHE A 369 8.42 -13.37 13.49
C PHE A 369 9.79 -12.70 13.64
N TYR A 370 10.38 -12.28 12.52
CA TYR A 370 11.60 -11.47 12.51
C TYR A 370 11.25 -9.99 12.79
N ILE A 371 10.67 -9.69 13.96
CA ILE A 371 10.18 -8.36 14.35
C ILE A 371 11.03 -7.72 15.46
#